data_c5e39790977fd0ec8ad1cc19dceb566e
#
_entry.id   c5e39790977fd0ec8ad1cc19dceb566e
#
_cell.length_a   1.000
_cell.length_b   1.000
_cell.length_c   1.000
_cell.angle_alpha   90.00
_cell.angle_beta   90.00
_cell.angle_gamma   90.00
#
_symmetry.space_group_name_H-M   'P 1'
#
loop_
_entity.id
_entity.type
_entity.pdbx_description
1 polymer ?
#
loop_
_entity_poly.entity_id
_entity_poly.type
_entity_poly.pdbx_seq_one_letter_code
_entity_poly.pdbx_strand_id
1 'polypeptide(L)'
;MQGPSGSSVTDGEVRYAPVKSLWFTGMATVAVVGGASTFSWTALAVFLATTAAVLLLGHSLGSHRKFIHDSYQCPKWLEYTLVWFGVQVGLAGPLRLLRQHELRDYAQRLPDCHDYLRHGRSFWGDAWWQLHCELHLAHPPALHIEPRLADDRFYRFLERTWMWQQVPPALLLYAAGGWAFVVWGVCARVTAGVLGHWLIGWFAHNRGGMHYEVRDAAVQGRNIPFTSLLTMGESWHNNHHAFPGSARLGLFPGEWDPGWWVLMVLRRVGLVWDLRLPAALPPRAELHACDAMADAELARHAGGAAPSSDRPTLADVLGWCWRRGETGPLVGPAAHLTVGAWRKVLGRAVPFHVRPDARRLTLVVQDRRLQGLPALCVAVSRRGGVMRALGLCLAPFAVLFENTRTALDVT
;
A
#
# COMPACT_ATOMS: atom_id res chain seq x y z
N MET A 1 9.93 17.77 4.30
CA MET A 1 9.62 18.86 3.36
C MET A 1 9.90 20.19 4.05
N GLN A 2 10.74 21.03 3.47
CA GLN A 2 10.79 22.44 3.89
C GLN A 2 9.87 23.18 2.91
N GLY A 3 8.82 23.80 3.45
CA GLY A 3 8.00 24.69 2.64
C GLY A 3 8.85 25.88 2.15
N PRO A 4 8.65 26.39 0.92
CA PRO A 4 9.29 27.61 0.48
C PRO A 4 8.99 28.72 1.47
N SER A 5 9.93 29.64 1.65
CA SER A 5 9.74 30.84 2.49
C SER A 5 8.45 31.55 2.08
N GLY A 6 7.50 31.70 3.02
CA GLY A 6 6.21 32.36 2.79
C GLY A 6 5.03 31.41 2.54
N SER A 7 5.19 30.07 2.53
CA SER A 7 4.05 29.15 2.50
C SER A 7 3.33 29.08 3.86
N SER A 8 2.01 28.99 3.85
CA SER A 8 1.17 28.86 5.05
C SER A 8 0.17 27.70 4.88
N VAL A 9 -0.01 26.94 5.95
CA VAL A 9 -1.05 25.90 6.05
C VAL A 9 -2.18 26.30 7.00
N THR A 10 -2.12 27.50 7.55
CA THR A 10 -3.14 28.05 8.45
C THR A 10 -4.09 29.01 7.75
N ASP A 11 -3.57 29.72 6.74
CA ASP A 11 -4.31 30.76 6.04
C ASP A 11 -4.98 30.20 4.77
N GLY A 12 -6.30 30.26 4.74
CA GLY A 12 -7.08 29.70 3.63
C GLY A 12 -8.57 29.84 3.83
N GLU A 13 -9.32 29.52 2.78
CA GLU A 13 -10.78 29.55 2.76
C GLU A 13 -11.35 28.18 2.40
N VAL A 14 -12.35 27.75 3.15
CA VAL A 14 -13.13 26.56 2.81
C VAL A 14 -14.27 26.96 1.89
N ARG A 15 -14.24 26.47 0.66
CA ARG A 15 -15.23 26.79 -0.38
C ARG A 15 -16.06 25.57 -0.74
N TYR A 16 -17.31 25.78 -1.07
CA TYR A 16 -18.19 24.73 -1.60
C TYR A 16 -17.62 24.16 -2.90
N ALA A 17 -17.54 22.83 -2.98
CA ALA A 17 -17.03 22.09 -4.13
C ALA A 17 -18.17 21.35 -4.83
N PRO A 18 -18.82 21.94 -5.86
CA PRO A 18 -20.05 21.39 -6.44
C PRO A 18 -19.87 20.00 -7.05
N VAL A 19 -18.77 19.74 -7.73
CA VAL A 19 -18.49 18.42 -8.33
C VAL A 19 -18.37 17.33 -7.28
N LYS A 20 -17.60 17.59 -6.22
CA LYS A 20 -17.45 16.67 -5.07
C LYS A 20 -18.78 16.44 -4.37
N SER A 21 -19.51 17.51 -4.11
CA SER A 21 -20.81 17.46 -3.43
C SER A 21 -21.84 16.68 -4.23
N LEU A 22 -21.99 16.98 -5.52
CA LEU A 22 -22.93 16.28 -6.41
C LEU A 22 -22.57 14.80 -6.57
N TRP A 23 -21.27 14.47 -6.68
CA TRP A 23 -20.81 13.10 -6.74
C TRP A 23 -21.22 12.30 -5.50
N PHE A 24 -20.85 12.80 -4.33
CA PHE A 24 -21.19 12.14 -3.07
C PHE A 24 -22.70 12.04 -2.85
N THR A 25 -23.41 13.16 -2.99
CA THR A 25 -24.87 13.23 -2.78
C THR A 25 -25.61 12.33 -3.77
N GLY A 26 -25.20 12.33 -5.04
CA GLY A 26 -25.79 11.47 -6.07
C GLY A 26 -25.64 9.99 -5.75
N MET A 27 -24.42 9.55 -5.39
CA MET A 27 -24.17 8.18 -4.98
C MET A 27 -24.96 7.79 -3.72
N ALA A 28 -24.98 8.68 -2.72
CA ALA A 28 -25.73 8.45 -1.48
C ALA A 28 -27.24 8.39 -1.70
N THR A 29 -27.79 9.26 -2.53
CA THR A 29 -29.22 9.25 -2.87
C THR A 29 -29.61 7.94 -3.57
N VAL A 30 -28.86 7.52 -4.57
CA VAL A 30 -29.11 6.25 -5.27
C VAL A 30 -28.93 5.07 -4.32
N ALA A 31 -27.92 5.12 -3.44
CA ALA A 31 -27.70 4.08 -2.45
C ALA A 31 -28.88 3.95 -1.46
N VAL A 32 -29.42 5.06 -0.95
CA VAL A 32 -30.50 5.05 0.02
C VAL A 32 -31.84 4.69 -0.65
N VAL A 33 -32.23 5.42 -1.69
CA VAL A 33 -33.52 5.23 -2.37
C VAL A 33 -33.56 3.91 -3.14
N GLY A 34 -32.52 3.67 -3.96
CA GLY A 34 -32.42 2.43 -4.73
C GLY A 34 -32.13 1.21 -3.84
N GLY A 35 -31.33 1.39 -2.77
CA GLY A 35 -31.01 0.34 -1.82
C GLY A 35 -32.25 -0.20 -1.11
N ALA A 36 -33.13 0.69 -0.67
CA ALA A 36 -34.39 0.29 -0.02
C ALA A 36 -35.29 -0.55 -0.96
N SER A 37 -35.35 -0.19 -2.24
CA SER A 37 -36.19 -0.89 -3.21
C SER A 37 -35.58 -2.16 -3.81
N THR A 38 -34.26 -2.32 -3.71
CA THR A 38 -33.50 -3.44 -4.32
C THR A 38 -32.82 -4.34 -3.31
N PHE A 39 -33.22 -4.26 -2.05
CA PHE A 39 -32.62 -5.06 -0.98
C PHE A 39 -32.82 -6.56 -1.24
N SER A 40 -31.74 -7.29 -1.16
CA SER A 40 -31.70 -8.75 -1.06
C SER A 40 -30.40 -9.14 -0.34
N TRP A 41 -30.38 -10.34 0.25
CA TRP A 41 -29.17 -10.84 0.89
C TRP A 41 -28.01 -11.00 -0.08
N THR A 42 -28.26 -11.30 -1.34
CA THR A 42 -27.24 -11.36 -2.40
C THR A 42 -26.71 -9.98 -2.74
N ALA A 43 -27.57 -8.96 -2.83
CA ALA A 43 -27.15 -7.58 -3.02
C ALA A 43 -26.30 -7.04 -1.84
N LEU A 44 -26.72 -7.36 -0.61
CA LEU A 44 -25.91 -7.06 0.58
C LEU A 44 -24.55 -7.77 0.54
N ALA A 45 -24.50 -9.04 0.15
CA ALA A 45 -23.24 -9.77 0.01
C ALA A 45 -22.34 -9.14 -1.07
N VAL A 46 -22.89 -8.69 -2.20
CA VAL A 46 -22.15 -7.94 -3.24
C VAL A 46 -21.60 -6.64 -2.67
N PHE A 47 -22.38 -5.88 -1.92
CA PHE A 47 -21.92 -4.67 -1.23
C PHE A 47 -20.75 -4.95 -0.31
N LEU A 48 -20.88 -5.94 0.58
CA LEU A 48 -19.83 -6.29 1.54
C LEU A 48 -18.56 -6.76 0.83
N ALA A 49 -18.68 -7.64 -0.17
CA ALA A 49 -17.54 -8.17 -0.91
C ALA A 49 -16.81 -7.07 -1.72
N THR A 50 -17.57 -6.24 -2.45
CA THR A 50 -16.96 -5.16 -3.24
C THR A 50 -16.37 -4.07 -2.37
N THR A 51 -17.00 -3.73 -1.25
CA THR A 51 -16.49 -2.76 -0.28
C THR A 51 -15.20 -3.28 0.35
N ALA A 52 -15.19 -4.52 0.84
CA ALA A 52 -13.99 -5.13 1.42
C ALA A 52 -12.84 -5.19 0.41
N ALA A 53 -13.11 -5.60 -0.84
CA ALA A 53 -12.10 -5.65 -1.90
C ALA A 53 -11.51 -4.25 -2.20
N VAL A 54 -12.36 -3.25 -2.33
CA VAL A 54 -11.94 -1.88 -2.66
C VAL A 54 -11.20 -1.22 -1.50
N LEU A 55 -11.63 -1.41 -0.26
CA LEU A 55 -10.94 -0.87 0.91
C LEU A 55 -9.60 -1.57 1.14
N LEU A 56 -9.55 -2.89 1.01
CA LEU A 56 -8.35 -3.67 1.25
C LEU A 56 -7.34 -3.51 0.12
N LEU A 57 -7.69 -3.93 -1.11
CA LEU A 57 -6.77 -3.91 -2.24
C LEU A 57 -6.53 -2.49 -2.76
N GLY A 58 -7.57 -1.67 -2.75
CA GLY A 58 -7.52 -0.32 -3.29
C GLY A 58 -7.00 0.71 -2.30
N HIS A 59 -7.78 1.00 -1.26
CA HIS A 59 -7.41 2.07 -0.32
C HIS A 59 -6.15 1.71 0.47
N SER A 60 -6.19 0.61 1.21
CA SER A 60 -5.10 0.23 2.11
C SER A 60 -3.83 -0.15 1.37
N LEU A 61 -3.88 -1.11 0.44
CA LEU A 61 -2.69 -1.58 -0.26
C LEU A 61 -2.29 -0.65 -1.41
N GLY A 62 -3.24 -0.30 -2.28
CA GLY A 62 -2.95 0.44 -3.50
C GLY A 62 -2.64 1.91 -3.28
N SER A 63 -3.60 2.66 -2.73
CA SER A 63 -3.46 4.11 -2.57
C SER A 63 -2.54 4.48 -1.42
N HIS A 64 -2.82 4.00 -0.22
CA HIS A 64 -2.14 4.46 0.98
C HIS A 64 -0.72 3.89 1.10
N ARG A 65 -0.58 2.57 1.24
CA ARG A 65 0.73 1.94 1.47
C ARG A 65 1.64 1.95 0.25
N LYS A 66 1.09 1.76 -0.98
CA LYS A 66 1.92 1.74 -2.18
C LYS A 66 2.08 3.09 -2.84
N PHE A 67 1.00 3.72 -3.25
CA PHE A 67 1.07 4.90 -4.10
C PHE A 67 1.54 6.14 -3.34
N ILE A 68 1.04 6.34 -2.10
CA ILE A 68 1.38 7.50 -1.27
C ILE A 68 2.72 7.27 -0.54
N HIS A 69 2.83 6.18 0.22
CA HIS A 69 3.99 5.98 1.11
C HIS A 69 5.09 5.10 0.54
N ASP A 70 4.88 4.45 -0.61
CA ASP A 70 5.84 3.53 -1.25
C ASP A 70 6.46 2.53 -0.25
N SER A 71 5.63 2.01 0.67
CA SER A 71 6.07 1.22 1.81
C SER A 71 6.46 -0.22 1.46
N TYR A 72 6.24 -0.65 0.22
CA TYR A 72 6.67 -1.93 -0.32
C TYR A 72 6.85 -1.84 -1.84
N GLN A 73 7.48 -2.85 -2.45
CA GLN A 73 7.64 -2.95 -3.89
C GLN A 73 6.85 -4.12 -4.46
N CYS A 74 6.38 -3.98 -5.70
CA CYS A 74 5.64 -5.00 -6.45
C CYS A 74 5.82 -4.81 -7.96
N PRO A 75 5.45 -5.79 -8.80
CA PRO A 75 5.44 -5.61 -10.25
C PRO A 75 4.50 -4.48 -10.67
N LYS A 76 4.85 -3.74 -11.71
CA LYS A 76 4.09 -2.57 -12.17
C LYS A 76 2.63 -2.88 -12.52
N TRP A 77 2.36 -4.04 -13.11
CA TRP A 77 0.98 -4.46 -13.38
C TRP A 77 0.15 -4.61 -12.09
N LEU A 78 0.75 -5.12 -11.01
CA LEU A 78 0.07 -5.25 -9.72
C LEU A 78 -0.13 -3.87 -9.08
N GLU A 79 0.88 -2.99 -9.14
CA GLU A 79 0.76 -1.60 -8.70
C GLU A 79 -0.40 -0.90 -9.41
N TYR A 80 -0.48 -0.99 -10.74
CA TYR A 80 -1.58 -0.43 -11.51
C TYR A 80 -2.94 -0.99 -11.10
N THR A 81 -3.02 -2.30 -10.91
CA THR A 81 -4.26 -2.96 -10.47
C THR A 81 -4.70 -2.46 -9.10
N LEU A 82 -3.79 -2.41 -8.14
CA LEU A 82 -4.08 -1.96 -6.77
C LEU A 82 -4.47 -0.47 -6.75
N VAL A 83 -3.77 0.39 -7.50
CA VAL A 83 -4.12 1.81 -7.61
C VAL A 83 -5.46 2.00 -8.31
N TRP A 84 -5.78 1.20 -9.33
CA TRP A 84 -7.10 1.23 -9.97
C TRP A 84 -8.21 0.86 -8.97
N PHE A 85 -8.01 -0.19 -8.15
CA PHE A 85 -8.91 -0.50 -7.04
C PHE A 85 -9.03 0.68 -6.05
N GLY A 86 -7.96 1.44 -5.82
CA GLY A 86 -7.97 2.66 -4.99
C GLY A 86 -8.90 3.74 -5.53
N VAL A 87 -8.91 3.93 -6.85
CA VAL A 87 -9.85 4.86 -7.51
C VAL A 87 -11.31 4.41 -7.36
N GLN A 88 -11.54 3.10 -7.21
CA GLN A 88 -12.88 2.56 -6.99
C GLN A 88 -13.50 2.97 -5.65
N VAL A 89 -12.73 3.46 -4.68
CA VAL A 89 -13.28 4.05 -3.44
C VAL A 89 -14.19 5.24 -3.76
N GLY A 90 -13.87 5.99 -4.83
CA GLY A 90 -14.67 7.11 -5.28
C GLY A 90 -14.35 8.44 -4.60
N LEU A 91 -13.14 8.58 -4.02
CA LEU A 91 -12.67 9.81 -3.35
C LEU A 91 -12.15 10.85 -4.35
N ALA A 92 -11.20 10.43 -5.18
CA ALA A 92 -10.53 11.27 -6.17
C ALA A 92 -9.72 10.41 -7.14
N GLY A 93 -9.08 11.03 -8.13
CA GLY A 93 -7.98 10.42 -8.87
C GLY A 93 -6.72 10.25 -7.99
N PRO A 94 -5.79 9.38 -8.41
CA PRO A 94 -4.65 9.01 -7.57
C PRO A 94 -3.72 10.18 -7.25
N LEU A 95 -3.46 11.08 -8.20
CA LEU A 95 -2.56 12.21 -8.01
C LEU A 95 -3.17 13.28 -7.09
N ARG A 96 -4.48 13.53 -7.19
CA ARG A 96 -5.19 14.42 -6.27
C ARG A 96 -5.21 13.85 -4.86
N LEU A 97 -5.50 12.55 -4.72
CA LEU A 97 -5.52 11.87 -3.42
C LEU A 97 -4.14 11.94 -2.75
N LEU A 98 -3.05 11.68 -3.50
CA LEU A 98 -1.68 11.81 -3.01
C LEU A 98 -1.40 13.23 -2.50
N ARG A 99 -1.74 14.26 -3.29
CA ARG A 99 -1.52 15.67 -2.88
C ARG A 99 -2.30 16.04 -1.61
N GLN A 100 -3.55 15.59 -1.51
CA GLN A 100 -4.38 15.88 -0.33
C GLN A 100 -3.81 15.21 0.92
N HIS A 101 -3.37 13.97 0.80
CA HIS A 101 -2.77 13.21 1.89
C HIS A 101 -1.45 13.85 2.34
N GLU A 102 -0.53 14.10 1.41
CA GLU A 102 0.76 14.73 1.69
C GLU A 102 0.61 16.13 2.32
N LEU A 103 -0.35 16.92 1.82
CA LEU A 103 -0.64 18.24 2.40
C LEU A 103 -1.12 18.11 3.85
N ARG A 104 -2.01 17.15 4.12
CA ARG A 104 -2.55 16.92 5.46
C ARG A 104 -1.46 16.44 6.41
N ASP A 105 -0.70 15.43 6.03
CA ASP A 105 0.41 14.91 6.82
C ASP A 105 1.48 15.97 7.12
N TYR A 106 1.80 16.80 6.12
CA TYR A 106 2.72 17.90 6.30
C TYR A 106 2.19 18.94 7.28
N ALA A 107 0.95 19.40 7.09
CA ALA A 107 0.35 20.44 7.90
C ALA A 107 0.16 20.02 9.37
N GLN A 108 -0.29 18.77 9.57
CA GLN A 108 -0.54 18.24 10.91
C GLN A 108 0.71 18.09 11.77
N ARG A 109 1.90 18.00 11.17
CA ARG A 109 3.20 17.94 11.87
C ARG A 109 3.75 19.31 12.24
N LEU A 110 3.20 20.39 11.69
CA LEU A 110 3.57 21.75 12.07
C LEU A 110 2.91 22.14 13.39
N PRO A 111 3.40 23.17 14.09
CA PRO A 111 2.82 23.62 15.36
C PRO A 111 1.37 24.09 15.26
N ASP A 112 0.93 24.51 14.08
CA ASP A 112 -0.45 24.91 13.81
C ASP A 112 -0.83 24.60 12.35
N CYS A 113 -2.12 24.36 12.10
CA CYS A 113 -2.67 24.17 10.77
C CYS A 113 -4.16 24.52 10.74
N HIS A 114 -4.68 24.77 9.54
CA HIS A 114 -6.09 25.09 9.31
C HIS A 114 -7.03 24.00 9.84
N ASP A 115 -8.17 24.37 10.44
CA ASP A 115 -9.15 23.46 11.03
C ASP A 115 -9.66 22.36 10.07
N TYR A 116 -9.70 22.68 8.77
CA TYR A 116 -10.04 21.69 7.74
C TYR A 116 -9.04 20.52 7.68
N LEU A 117 -7.76 20.80 7.88
CA LEU A 117 -6.69 19.80 7.82
C LEU A 117 -6.60 18.95 9.09
N ARG A 118 -6.95 19.54 10.26
CA ARG A 118 -6.90 18.84 11.54
C ARG A 118 -8.23 18.23 12.01
N HIS A 119 -9.31 18.29 11.19
CA HIS A 119 -10.65 17.89 11.63
C HIS A 119 -11.12 18.64 12.90
N GLY A 120 -10.79 19.95 12.97
CA GLY A 120 -10.98 20.78 14.18
C GLY A 120 -12.39 21.31 14.41
N ARG A 121 -13.35 21.02 13.50
CA ARG A 121 -14.75 21.42 13.63
C ARG A 121 -15.57 20.38 14.43
N SER A 122 -16.76 20.80 14.86
CA SER A 122 -17.77 19.86 15.37
C SER A 122 -18.04 18.77 14.34
N PHE A 123 -18.50 17.59 14.82
CA PHE A 123 -18.74 16.43 13.96
C PHE A 123 -19.54 16.77 12.67
N TRP A 124 -20.67 17.45 12.80
CA TRP A 124 -21.49 17.83 11.64
C TRP A 124 -20.87 18.94 10.79
N GLY A 125 -20.17 19.87 11.42
CA GLY A 125 -19.46 20.94 10.70
C GLY A 125 -18.29 20.39 9.90
N ASP A 126 -17.55 19.43 10.44
CA ASP A 126 -16.46 18.74 9.74
C ASP A 126 -17.01 17.83 8.63
N ALA A 127 -18.13 17.10 8.90
CA ALA A 127 -18.82 16.33 7.85
C ALA A 127 -19.15 17.19 6.63
N TRP A 128 -19.76 18.35 6.86
CA TRP A 128 -20.07 19.29 5.78
C TRP A 128 -18.82 19.70 5.01
N TRP A 129 -17.77 20.08 5.71
CA TRP A 129 -16.52 20.51 5.08
C TRP A 129 -15.85 19.39 4.28
N GLN A 130 -15.69 18.23 4.89
CA GLN A 130 -14.96 17.13 4.28
C GLN A 130 -15.74 16.47 3.13
N LEU A 131 -17.07 16.48 3.17
CA LEU A 131 -17.89 15.82 2.16
C LEU A 131 -18.32 16.76 1.02
N HIS A 132 -18.42 18.07 1.28
CA HIS A 132 -19.01 19.01 0.33
C HIS A 132 -18.12 20.21 -0.05
N CYS A 133 -17.02 20.42 0.67
CA CYS A 133 -16.16 21.58 0.48
C CYS A 133 -14.70 21.17 0.21
N GLU A 134 -13.91 22.13 -0.25
CA GLU A 134 -12.45 22.02 -0.41
C GLU A 134 -11.77 23.24 0.23
N LEU A 135 -10.57 23.01 0.80
CA LEU A 135 -9.72 24.06 1.33
C LEU A 135 -8.87 24.68 0.21
N HIS A 136 -8.92 25.99 0.09
CA HIS A 136 -8.06 26.79 -0.75
C HIS A 136 -7.12 27.61 0.13
N LEU A 137 -5.86 27.16 0.26
CA LEU A 137 -4.84 27.90 0.97
C LEU A 137 -4.42 29.14 0.18
N ALA A 138 -4.20 30.26 0.88
CA ALA A 138 -3.72 31.51 0.27
C ALA A 138 -2.28 31.35 -0.25
N HIS A 139 -1.44 30.68 0.52
CA HIS A 139 -0.03 30.44 0.23
C HIS A 139 0.32 28.95 0.39
N PRO A 140 -0.15 28.08 -0.53
CA PRO A 140 0.02 26.63 -0.37
C PRO A 140 1.49 26.23 -0.43
N PRO A 141 1.91 25.22 0.36
CA PRO A 141 3.23 24.65 0.22
C PRO A 141 3.39 23.96 -1.14
N ALA A 142 4.56 24.10 -1.76
CA ALA A 142 4.88 23.41 -3.00
C ALA A 142 5.14 21.92 -2.69
N LEU A 143 4.16 21.07 -2.98
CA LEU A 143 4.29 19.63 -2.88
C LEU A 143 4.76 19.07 -4.23
N HIS A 144 5.94 18.49 -4.22
CA HIS A 144 6.53 17.90 -5.43
C HIS A 144 6.17 16.42 -5.51
N ILE A 145 5.42 16.05 -6.55
CA ILE A 145 5.18 14.65 -6.87
C ILE A 145 6.32 14.15 -7.74
N GLU A 146 6.89 13.01 -7.38
CA GLU A 146 7.97 12.40 -8.16
C GLU A 146 7.57 12.19 -9.63
N PRO A 147 8.47 12.48 -10.60
CA PRO A 147 8.19 12.34 -12.02
C PRO A 147 7.70 10.93 -12.41
N ARG A 148 8.20 9.89 -11.75
CA ARG A 148 7.75 8.51 -11.97
C ARG A 148 6.25 8.28 -11.73
N LEU A 149 5.61 9.13 -10.92
CA LEU A 149 4.17 9.12 -10.67
C LEU A 149 3.46 10.19 -11.48
N ALA A 150 3.99 11.43 -11.47
CA ALA A 150 3.36 12.57 -12.14
C ALA A 150 3.27 12.41 -13.66
N ASP A 151 4.28 11.77 -14.27
CA ASP A 151 4.38 11.59 -15.73
C ASP A 151 3.84 10.24 -16.23
N ASP A 152 3.46 9.36 -15.32
CA ASP A 152 2.91 8.06 -15.68
C ASP A 152 1.55 8.23 -16.40
N ARG A 153 1.46 7.66 -17.62
CA ARG A 153 0.28 7.80 -18.49
C ARG A 153 -0.95 7.15 -17.88
N PHE A 154 -0.80 6.03 -17.18
CA PHE A 154 -1.91 5.32 -16.56
C PHE A 154 -2.46 6.11 -15.37
N TYR A 155 -1.61 6.66 -14.52
CA TYR A 155 -2.06 7.48 -13.41
C TYR A 155 -2.72 8.78 -13.87
N ARG A 156 -2.20 9.44 -14.91
CA ARG A 156 -2.86 10.60 -15.52
C ARG A 156 -4.21 10.26 -16.16
N PHE A 157 -4.33 9.07 -16.75
CA PHE A 157 -5.61 8.59 -17.26
C PHE A 157 -6.60 8.39 -16.11
N LEU A 158 -6.21 7.69 -15.05
CA LEU A 158 -7.05 7.50 -13.87
C LEU A 158 -7.43 8.84 -13.21
N GLU A 159 -6.50 9.79 -13.13
CA GLU A 159 -6.76 11.13 -12.57
C GLU A 159 -7.87 11.86 -13.31
N ARG A 160 -7.85 11.83 -14.63
CA ARG A 160 -8.82 12.52 -15.48
C ARG A 160 -10.18 11.83 -15.55
N THR A 161 -10.20 10.52 -15.32
CA THR A 161 -11.37 9.67 -15.55
C THR A 161 -11.88 8.97 -14.30
N TRP A 162 -11.44 9.38 -13.11
CA TRP A 162 -11.68 8.64 -11.86
C TRP A 162 -13.16 8.33 -11.58
N MET A 163 -14.09 9.22 -11.89
CA MET A 163 -15.53 8.95 -11.78
C MET A 163 -16.00 7.91 -12.81
N TRP A 164 -15.48 7.99 -14.04
CA TRP A 164 -15.81 7.06 -15.12
C TRP A 164 -15.27 5.65 -14.86
N GLN A 165 -14.27 5.51 -14.00
CA GLN A 165 -13.75 4.20 -13.60
C GLN A 165 -14.79 3.36 -12.83
N GLN A 166 -15.90 3.93 -12.39
CA GLN A 166 -17.02 3.18 -11.83
C GLN A 166 -17.86 2.45 -12.89
N VAL A 167 -17.77 2.85 -14.15
CA VAL A 167 -18.60 2.28 -15.23
C VAL A 167 -18.25 0.82 -15.54
N PRO A 168 -16.96 0.41 -15.70
CA PRO A 168 -16.64 -0.99 -15.97
C PRO A 168 -17.18 -1.95 -14.89
N PRO A 169 -16.98 -1.75 -13.59
CA PRO A 169 -17.58 -2.63 -12.57
C PRO A 169 -19.11 -2.53 -12.54
N ALA A 170 -19.70 -1.35 -12.82
CA ALA A 170 -21.15 -1.22 -12.91
C ALA A 170 -21.75 -2.10 -14.01
N LEU A 171 -21.12 -2.14 -15.19
CA LEU A 171 -21.57 -2.98 -16.31
C LEU A 171 -21.44 -4.47 -15.96
N LEU A 172 -20.33 -4.89 -15.33
CA LEU A 172 -20.15 -6.26 -14.89
C LEU A 172 -21.19 -6.66 -13.84
N LEU A 173 -21.45 -5.80 -12.87
CA LEU A 173 -22.44 -6.04 -11.82
C LEU A 173 -23.86 -6.06 -12.40
N TYR A 174 -24.15 -5.18 -13.35
CA TYR A 174 -25.43 -5.18 -14.03
C TYR A 174 -25.67 -6.50 -14.81
N ALA A 175 -24.67 -6.95 -15.51
CA ALA A 175 -24.75 -8.24 -16.22
C ALA A 175 -24.93 -9.44 -15.28
N ALA A 176 -24.35 -9.34 -14.06
CA ALA A 176 -24.41 -10.43 -13.07
C ALA A 176 -25.72 -10.46 -12.25
N GLY A 177 -26.36 -9.30 -11.99
CA GLY A 177 -27.53 -9.24 -11.11
C GLY A 177 -28.40 -8.00 -11.27
N GLY A 178 -28.30 -7.32 -12.42
CA GLY A 178 -29.12 -6.15 -12.75
C GLY A 178 -28.86 -4.93 -11.87
N TRP A 179 -29.84 -4.06 -11.81
CA TRP A 179 -29.72 -2.78 -11.08
C TRP A 179 -29.46 -2.96 -9.58
N ALA A 180 -29.97 -4.01 -8.96
CA ALA A 180 -29.71 -4.29 -7.54
C ALA A 180 -28.22 -4.37 -7.25
N PHE A 181 -27.46 -5.09 -8.08
CA PHE A 181 -26.02 -5.22 -7.90
C PHE A 181 -25.26 -3.91 -8.20
N VAL A 182 -25.75 -3.09 -9.14
CA VAL A 182 -25.16 -1.75 -9.39
C VAL A 182 -25.40 -0.82 -8.19
N VAL A 183 -26.62 -0.75 -7.69
CA VAL A 183 -26.97 0.08 -6.54
C VAL A 183 -26.10 -0.29 -5.33
N TRP A 184 -26.01 -1.56 -5.00
CA TRP A 184 -25.27 -2.03 -3.82
C TRP A 184 -23.76 -2.09 -4.04
N GLY A 185 -23.31 -2.63 -5.17
CA GLY A 185 -21.88 -2.84 -5.44
C GLY A 185 -21.15 -1.61 -5.97
N VAL A 186 -21.86 -0.56 -6.40
CA VAL A 186 -21.25 0.71 -6.82
C VAL A 186 -21.72 1.85 -5.94
N CYS A 187 -23.01 2.21 -5.94
CA CYS A 187 -23.46 3.42 -5.29
C CYS A 187 -23.33 3.33 -3.76
N ALA A 188 -23.82 2.26 -3.15
CA ALA A 188 -23.68 2.03 -1.72
C ALA A 188 -22.21 1.87 -1.30
N ARG A 189 -21.40 1.16 -2.10
CA ARG A 189 -19.96 0.99 -1.87
C ARG A 189 -19.21 2.32 -1.90
N VAL A 190 -19.43 3.17 -2.92
CA VAL A 190 -18.82 4.50 -3.01
C VAL A 190 -19.26 5.36 -1.83
N THR A 191 -20.54 5.36 -1.49
CA THR A 191 -21.07 6.09 -0.33
C THR A 191 -20.40 5.65 0.95
N ALA A 192 -20.32 4.34 1.20
CA ALA A 192 -19.66 3.77 2.38
C ALA A 192 -18.15 4.07 2.41
N GLY A 193 -17.48 4.02 1.25
CA GLY A 193 -16.06 4.35 1.13
C GLY A 193 -15.76 5.80 1.45
N VAL A 194 -16.54 6.73 0.90
CA VAL A 194 -16.37 8.18 1.14
C VAL A 194 -16.70 8.54 2.59
N LEU A 195 -17.82 8.04 3.11
CA LEU A 195 -18.20 8.25 4.52
C LEU A 195 -17.16 7.63 5.47
N GLY A 196 -16.74 6.40 5.20
CA GLY A 196 -15.75 5.70 6.02
C GLY A 196 -14.41 6.41 6.07
N HIS A 197 -13.96 6.95 4.94
CA HIS A 197 -12.73 7.74 4.88
C HIS A 197 -12.82 9.01 5.73
N TRP A 198 -13.92 9.75 5.64
CA TRP A 198 -14.15 10.91 6.50
C TRP A 198 -14.26 10.50 7.98
N LEU A 199 -15.08 9.47 8.30
CA LEU A 199 -15.30 9.03 9.68
C LEU A 199 -13.99 8.63 10.37
N ILE A 200 -13.19 7.78 9.71
CA ILE A 200 -11.91 7.38 10.31
C ILE A 200 -10.98 8.58 10.48
N GLY A 201 -10.93 9.50 9.53
CA GLY A 201 -10.16 10.74 9.65
C GLY A 201 -10.60 11.57 10.86
N TRP A 202 -11.91 11.79 11.03
CA TRP A 202 -12.42 12.56 12.16
C TRP A 202 -12.15 11.86 13.51
N PHE A 203 -12.47 10.57 13.62
CA PHE A 203 -12.24 9.83 14.86
C PHE A 203 -10.76 9.73 15.19
N ALA A 204 -9.93 9.37 14.21
CA ALA A 204 -8.50 9.17 14.42
C ALA A 204 -7.71 10.46 14.77
N HIS A 205 -8.30 11.63 14.58
CA HIS A 205 -7.70 12.90 15.02
C HIS A 205 -8.36 13.50 16.26
N ASN A 206 -9.52 13.02 16.68
CA ASN A 206 -10.25 13.54 17.84
C ASN A 206 -10.41 12.55 18.99
N ARG A 207 -10.33 11.25 18.73
CA ARG A 207 -10.65 10.18 19.71
C ARG A 207 -9.68 9.01 19.56
N GLY A 208 -9.48 8.24 20.62
CA GLY A 208 -8.70 6.99 20.58
C GLY A 208 -7.44 7.02 21.42
N GLY A 209 -6.72 5.91 21.40
CA GLY A 209 -5.46 5.73 22.14
C GLY A 209 -4.24 6.20 21.35
N MET A 210 -3.14 6.43 22.08
CA MET A 210 -1.84 6.77 21.50
C MET A 210 -0.76 5.89 22.11
N HIS A 211 0.09 5.34 21.27
CA HIS A 211 1.36 4.72 21.64
C HIS A 211 2.52 5.71 21.47
N TYR A 212 2.36 6.67 20.57
CA TYR A 212 3.37 7.65 20.22
C TYR A 212 2.80 9.05 20.21
N GLU A 213 3.65 9.99 20.58
CA GLU A 213 3.40 11.43 20.46
C GLU A 213 4.44 12.04 19.52
N VAL A 214 3.99 12.84 18.57
CA VAL A 214 4.87 13.67 17.74
C VAL A 214 4.95 15.06 18.40
N ARG A 215 6.09 15.40 18.97
CA ARG A 215 6.28 16.67 19.66
C ARG A 215 6.04 17.85 18.72
N ASP A 216 5.43 18.89 19.27
CA ASP A 216 5.13 20.15 18.58
C ASP A 216 4.23 20.01 17.34
N ALA A 217 3.58 18.86 17.14
CA ALA A 217 2.61 18.69 16.08
C ALA A 217 1.23 19.23 16.46
N ALA A 218 0.62 20.02 15.56
CA ALA A 218 -0.74 20.57 15.72
C ALA A 218 -1.80 19.49 15.97
N VAL A 219 -1.55 18.30 15.44
CA VAL A 219 -2.52 17.18 15.51
C VAL A 219 -1.80 15.86 15.75
N GLN A 220 -2.32 15.09 16.68
CA GLN A 220 -1.88 13.72 16.91
C GLN A 220 -2.80 12.75 16.19
N GLY A 221 -2.23 11.74 15.52
CA GLY A 221 -2.98 10.55 15.12
C GLY A 221 -3.34 9.71 16.36
N ARG A 222 -4.48 9.01 16.31
CA ARG A 222 -4.97 8.13 17.38
C ARG A 222 -5.39 6.79 16.82
N ASN A 223 -5.10 5.74 17.55
CA ASN A 223 -5.54 4.38 17.23
C ASN A 223 -7.01 4.19 17.66
N ILE A 224 -7.82 3.62 16.76
CA ILE A 224 -9.22 3.30 17.02
C ILE A 224 -9.36 1.78 17.04
N PRO A 225 -9.21 1.12 18.19
CA PRO A 225 -9.39 -0.32 18.34
C PRO A 225 -10.78 -0.74 17.84
N PHE A 226 -10.98 -2.01 17.54
CA PHE A 226 -12.22 -2.63 17.07
C PHE A 226 -12.68 -2.25 15.66
N THR A 227 -12.18 -1.18 15.05
CA THR A 227 -12.54 -0.80 13.68
C THR A 227 -11.51 -1.27 12.63
N SER A 228 -10.44 -1.90 13.06
CA SER A 228 -9.33 -2.30 12.18
C SER A 228 -9.74 -3.27 11.07
N LEU A 229 -10.67 -4.19 11.33
CA LEU A 229 -11.22 -5.08 10.30
C LEU A 229 -12.06 -4.33 9.28
N LEU A 230 -12.84 -3.32 9.70
CA LEU A 230 -13.65 -2.51 8.81
C LEU A 230 -12.81 -1.55 7.97
N THR A 231 -11.71 -1.07 8.53
CA THR A 231 -10.80 -0.10 7.90
C THR A 231 -9.59 -0.75 7.24
N MET A 232 -9.52 -2.10 7.22
CA MET A 232 -8.41 -2.87 6.66
C MET A 232 -7.03 -2.53 7.25
N GLY A 233 -7.03 -2.17 8.56
CA GLY A 233 -5.84 -1.78 9.32
C GLY A 233 -5.60 -0.28 9.42
N GLU A 234 -6.31 0.56 8.65
CA GLU A 234 -6.09 2.01 8.60
C GLU A 234 -6.47 2.75 9.91
N SER A 235 -7.19 2.10 10.82
CA SER A 235 -7.51 2.63 12.14
C SER A 235 -6.33 2.65 13.13
N TRP A 236 -5.21 2.02 12.80
CA TRP A 236 -3.96 2.14 13.55
C TRP A 236 -3.23 3.44 13.18
N HIS A 237 -3.94 4.54 13.28
CA HIS A 237 -3.56 5.82 12.72
C HIS A 237 -2.46 6.53 13.54
N ASN A 238 -2.38 6.28 14.84
CA ASN A 238 -1.26 6.75 15.66
C ASN A 238 0.06 6.07 15.26
N ASN A 239 0.02 4.75 15.06
CA ASN A 239 1.19 4.01 14.57
C ASN A 239 1.61 4.49 13.18
N HIS A 240 0.62 4.79 12.31
CA HIS A 240 0.88 5.38 11.00
C HIS A 240 1.54 6.75 11.10
N HIS A 241 1.05 7.67 11.93
CA HIS A 241 1.66 8.98 12.15
C HIS A 241 3.08 8.90 12.74
N ALA A 242 3.33 7.88 13.56
CA ALA A 242 4.68 7.59 14.06
C ALA A 242 5.61 7.10 12.94
N PHE A 243 5.15 6.20 12.08
CA PHE A 243 5.92 5.54 11.05
C PHE A 243 5.20 5.51 9.69
N PRO A 244 4.98 6.65 9.03
CA PRO A 244 4.14 6.75 7.83
C PRO A 244 4.63 5.89 6.66
N GLY A 245 5.95 5.65 6.56
CA GLY A 245 6.53 4.76 5.55
C GLY A 245 6.43 3.27 5.87
N SER A 246 5.82 2.86 7.00
CA SER A 246 5.70 1.44 7.37
C SER A 246 4.63 0.73 6.55
N ALA A 247 4.98 -0.45 6.03
CA ALA A 247 4.02 -1.35 5.38
C ALA A 247 3.08 -2.04 6.37
N ARG A 248 3.44 -2.08 7.66
CA ARG A 248 2.65 -2.64 8.75
C ARG A 248 2.13 -1.50 9.63
N LEU A 249 0.82 -1.42 9.82
CA LEU A 249 0.18 -0.40 10.66
C LEU A 249 -0.14 -0.93 12.06
N GLY A 250 -0.60 -2.18 12.18
CA GLY A 250 -0.76 -2.84 13.48
C GLY A 250 0.60 -3.33 14.00
N LEU A 251 1.25 -2.54 14.86
CA LEU A 251 2.62 -2.81 15.33
C LEU A 251 2.67 -3.75 16.51
N PHE A 252 1.64 -3.74 17.37
CA PHE A 252 1.63 -4.44 18.65
C PHE A 252 0.74 -5.68 18.65
N PRO A 253 0.93 -6.61 19.61
CA PRO A 253 0.07 -7.78 19.78
C PRO A 253 -1.40 -7.36 19.97
N GLY A 254 -2.32 -8.00 19.21
CA GLY A 254 -3.74 -7.68 19.22
C GLY A 254 -4.16 -6.57 18.25
N GLU A 255 -3.24 -5.90 17.62
CA GLU A 255 -3.50 -4.92 16.56
C GLU A 255 -3.67 -5.63 15.21
N TRP A 256 -4.90 -5.97 14.89
CA TRP A 256 -5.21 -6.65 13.63
C TRP A 256 -5.02 -5.72 12.43
N ASP A 257 -4.28 -6.22 11.43
CA ASP A 257 -3.98 -5.46 10.22
C ASP A 257 -4.20 -6.34 8.98
N PRO A 258 -5.44 -6.35 8.44
CA PRO A 258 -5.75 -7.14 7.24
C PRO A 258 -4.88 -6.78 6.03
N GLY A 259 -4.51 -5.51 5.86
CA GLY A 259 -3.58 -5.09 4.82
C GLY A 259 -2.22 -5.78 4.95
N TRP A 260 -1.68 -5.83 6.16
CA TRP A 260 -0.45 -6.55 6.44
C TRP A 260 -0.57 -8.06 6.17
N TRP A 261 -1.68 -8.68 6.54
CA TRP A 261 -1.87 -10.12 6.30
C TRP A 261 -1.83 -10.44 4.79
N VAL A 262 -2.49 -9.61 3.97
CA VAL A 262 -2.45 -9.78 2.51
C VAL A 262 -1.05 -9.53 1.96
N LEU A 263 -0.33 -8.52 2.44
CA LEU A 263 1.08 -8.30 2.06
C LEU A 263 1.95 -9.52 2.38
N MET A 264 1.73 -10.20 3.52
CA MET A 264 2.47 -11.41 3.86
C MET A 264 2.14 -12.58 2.93
N VAL A 265 0.88 -12.72 2.50
CA VAL A 265 0.50 -13.72 1.48
C VAL A 265 1.16 -13.39 0.14
N LEU A 266 1.07 -12.14 -0.31
CA LEU A 266 1.69 -11.70 -1.57
C LEU A 266 3.22 -11.83 -1.54
N ARG A 267 3.84 -11.56 -0.39
CA ARG A 267 5.27 -11.78 -0.18
C ARG A 267 5.65 -13.25 -0.30
N ARG A 268 4.87 -14.16 0.27
CA ARG A 268 5.12 -15.61 0.19
C ARG A 268 5.08 -16.13 -1.23
N VAL A 269 4.26 -15.55 -2.10
CA VAL A 269 4.16 -15.92 -3.53
C VAL A 269 5.06 -15.06 -4.43
N GLY A 270 5.91 -14.20 -3.88
CA GLY A 270 6.88 -13.40 -4.63
C GLY A 270 6.34 -12.19 -5.36
N LEU A 271 5.10 -11.79 -5.08
CA LEU A 271 4.47 -10.62 -5.73
C LEU A 271 4.78 -9.30 -5.02
N VAL A 272 5.29 -9.35 -3.78
CA VAL A 272 5.64 -8.16 -2.98
C VAL A 272 6.99 -8.37 -2.32
N TRP A 273 7.81 -7.32 -2.29
CA TRP A 273 9.16 -7.32 -1.69
C TRP A 273 9.49 -5.94 -1.10
N ASP A 274 10.67 -5.80 -0.46
CA ASP A 274 11.15 -4.56 0.18
C ASP A 274 10.10 -3.89 1.08
N LEU A 275 9.41 -4.69 1.91
CA LEU A 275 8.44 -4.16 2.86
C LEU A 275 9.19 -3.36 3.93
N ARG A 276 8.90 -2.07 4.00
CA ARG A 276 9.46 -1.19 5.02
C ARG A 276 8.72 -1.42 6.34
N LEU A 277 9.48 -1.57 7.41
CA LEU A 277 8.99 -1.65 8.79
C LEU A 277 9.57 -0.49 9.59
N PRO A 278 9.08 -0.18 10.78
CA PRO A 278 9.61 0.91 11.60
C PRO A 278 11.13 0.93 11.68
N ALA A 279 11.77 -0.20 11.95
CA ALA A 279 13.23 -0.32 12.06
C ALA A 279 14.02 0.01 10.78
N ALA A 280 13.36 0.06 9.61
CA ALA A 280 13.98 0.42 8.32
C ALA A 280 13.77 1.88 7.95
N LEU A 281 13.03 2.64 8.75
CA LEU A 281 12.74 4.06 8.51
C LEU A 281 13.77 4.94 9.20
N PRO A 282 13.99 6.17 8.73
CA PRO A 282 14.85 7.12 9.42
C PRO A 282 14.36 7.43 10.84
N PRO A 283 15.25 7.52 11.83
CA PRO A 283 14.89 7.97 13.18
C PRO A 283 14.26 9.37 13.15
N ARG A 284 13.30 9.60 14.03
CA ARG A 284 12.60 10.88 14.17
C ARG A 284 12.76 11.39 15.58
N ALA A 285 13.52 12.50 15.74
CA ALA A 285 13.84 13.09 17.05
C ALA A 285 12.59 13.64 17.77
N GLU A 286 11.57 14.02 17.01
CA GLU A 286 10.30 14.53 17.51
C GLU A 286 9.34 13.43 18.02
N LEU A 287 9.66 12.14 17.79
CA LEU A 287 8.78 11.03 18.15
C LEU A 287 9.09 10.54 19.56
N HIS A 288 8.06 10.49 20.41
CA HIS A 288 8.14 10.03 21.79
C HIS A 288 7.19 8.87 22.05
N ALA A 289 7.63 7.90 22.85
CA ALA A 289 6.79 6.83 23.34
C ALA A 289 5.85 7.32 24.46
N CYS A 290 4.59 6.89 24.42
CA CYS A 290 3.61 7.13 25.47
C CYS A 290 3.46 5.94 26.43
N ASP A 291 4.00 4.76 26.07
CA ASP A 291 3.95 3.55 26.88
C ASP A 291 5.20 2.68 26.68
N ALA A 292 5.34 1.66 27.53
CA ALA A 292 6.52 0.79 27.56
C ALA A 292 6.68 -0.06 26.27
N MET A 293 5.60 -0.37 25.55
CA MET A 293 5.68 -1.13 24.30
C MET A 293 6.24 -0.24 23.19
N ALA A 294 5.79 1.00 23.12
CA ALA A 294 6.28 2.00 22.19
C ALA A 294 7.75 2.36 22.47
N ASP A 295 8.12 2.48 23.75
CA ASP A 295 9.51 2.75 24.17
C ASP A 295 10.45 1.63 23.73
N ALA A 296 10.07 0.37 23.94
CA ALA A 296 10.81 -0.79 23.47
C ALA A 296 10.94 -0.86 21.93
N GLU A 297 9.92 -0.40 21.20
CA GLU A 297 9.96 -0.32 19.73
C GLU A 297 10.90 0.79 19.27
N LEU A 298 10.83 1.99 19.87
CA LEU A 298 11.75 3.08 19.59
C LEU A 298 13.19 2.74 19.91
N ALA A 299 13.45 2.04 21.01
CA ALA A 299 14.80 1.56 21.37
C ALA A 299 15.35 0.59 20.31
N ARG A 300 14.53 -0.33 19.81
CA ARG A 300 14.90 -1.21 18.69
C ARG A 300 15.18 -0.45 17.41
N HIS A 301 14.39 0.58 17.13
CA HIS A 301 14.56 1.45 15.98
C HIS A 301 15.87 2.25 16.07
N ALA A 302 16.16 2.87 17.21
CA ALA A 302 17.37 3.65 17.45
C ALA A 302 18.66 2.79 17.45
N GLY A 303 18.57 1.54 17.89
CA GLY A 303 19.70 0.61 17.95
C GLY A 303 20.19 0.13 16.58
N GLY A 304 19.58 0.54 15.49
CA GLY A 304 19.97 0.12 14.13
C GLY A 304 19.90 -1.39 13.93
N ALA A 305 19.15 -2.10 14.77
CA ALA A 305 18.93 -3.52 14.60
C ALA A 305 18.32 -3.73 13.23
N ALA A 306 19.12 -4.25 12.32
CA ALA A 306 18.62 -4.77 11.05
C ALA A 306 17.38 -5.60 11.36
N PRO A 307 16.31 -5.51 10.56
CA PRO A 307 15.07 -6.22 10.79
C PRO A 307 15.44 -7.66 11.14
N SER A 308 14.96 -8.11 12.29
CA SER A 308 15.21 -9.47 12.79
C SER A 308 15.02 -10.39 11.60
N SER A 309 16.02 -11.17 11.32
CA SER A 309 16.17 -11.99 10.14
C SER A 309 14.94 -12.86 9.92
N ASP A 310 13.89 -12.30 9.33
CA ASP A 310 12.96 -13.14 8.60
C ASP A 310 13.81 -13.87 7.58
N ARG A 311 13.92 -15.17 7.74
CA ARG A 311 14.63 -16.00 6.78
C ARG A 311 14.11 -15.66 5.41
N PRO A 312 14.94 -15.27 4.45
CA PRO A 312 14.44 -14.94 3.13
C PRO A 312 13.65 -16.14 2.63
N THR A 313 12.42 -15.91 2.32
CA THR A 313 11.53 -16.94 1.79
C THR A 313 11.88 -17.17 0.32
N LEU A 314 11.38 -18.27 -0.24
CA LEU A 314 11.45 -18.49 -1.69
C LEU A 314 10.93 -17.25 -2.46
N ALA A 315 9.92 -16.60 -1.90
CA ALA A 315 9.34 -15.37 -2.42
C ALA A 315 10.32 -14.19 -2.44
N ASP A 316 11.18 -14.05 -1.45
CA ASP A 316 12.20 -12.99 -1.44
C ASP A 316 13.22 -13.21 -2.57
N VAL A 317 13.57 -14.46 -2.84
CA VAL A 317 14.47 -14.83 -3.93
C VAL A 317 13.80 -14.60 -5.28
N LEU A 318 12.56 -15.03 -5.45
CA LEU A 318 11.79 -14.83 -6.67
C LEU A 318 11.48 -13.35 -6.92
N GLY A 319 11.11 -12.59 -5.91
CA GLY A 319 10.90 -11.16 -6.00
C GLY A 319 12.20 -10.41 -6.38
N TRP A 320 13.34 -10.87 -5.88
CA TRP A 320 14.63 -10.34 -6.28
C TRP A 320 14.96 -10.66 -7.74
N CYS A 321 14.74 -11.90 -8.21
CA CYS A 321 14.89 -12.29 -9.61
C CYS A 321 14.01 -11.45 -10.53
N TRP A 322 12.82 -11.15 -10.10
CA TRP A 322 11.83 -10.36 -10.83
C TRP A 322 12.26 -8.90 -11.05
N ARG A 323 12.77 -8.24 -9.99
CA ARG A 323 13.26 -6.85 -10.07
C ARG A 323 14.38 -6.66 -11.10
N ARG A 324 15.21 -7.68 -11.27
CA ARG A 324 16.39 -7.60 -12.15
C ARG A 324 16.08 -7.83 -13.63
N GLY A 325 14.92 -8.36 -13.96
CA GLY A 325 14.47 -8.43 -15.36
C GLY A 325 14.27 -7.06 -16.01
N GLU A 326 14.13 -6.01 -15.19
CA GLU A 326 13.88 -4.63 -15.65
C GLU A 326 15.14 -3.76 -15.78
N THR A 327 16.29 -4.09 -15.16
CA THR A 327 17.39 -3.13 -14.95
C THR A 327 18.79 -3.53 -15.41
N GLY A 328 18.99 -4.46 -16.33
CA GLY A 328 20.32 -4.73 -16.92
C GLY A 328 21.19 -5.78 -16.21
N PRO A 329 22.45 -5.98 -16.59
CA PRO A 329 23.28 -7.11 -16.15
C PRO A 329 23.66 -7.01 -14.68
N LEU A 330 23.61 -8.15 -14.00
CA LEU A 330 24.10 -8.31 -12.63
C LEU A 330 25.62 -8.31 -12.59
N VAL A 331 26.22 -7.23 -12.15
CA VAL A 331 27.66 -7.16 -11.89
C VAL A 331 27.86 -6.66 -10.44
N GLY A 332 28.70 -7.35 -9.65
CA GLY A 332 29.13 -6.87 -8.35
C GLY A 332 28.18 -7.21 -7.15
N PRO A 333 27.81 -6.25 -6.28
CA PRO A 333 27.17 -6.49 -4.97
C PRO A 333 25.91 -7.33 -4.98
N ALA A 334 25.17 -7.33 -6.08
CA ALA A 334 23.94 -8.07 -6.23
C ALA A 334 24.13 -9.61 -6.26
N ALA A 335 25.26 -10.08 -6.77
CA ALA A 335 25.60 -11.50 -6.72
C ALA A 335 25.82 -11.98 -5.28
N HIS A 336 26.45 -11.14 -4.45
CA HIS A 336 26.65 -11.40 -3.02
C HIS A 336 25.34 -11.42 -2.22
N LEU A 337 24.38 -10.56 -2.55
CA LEU A 337 23.06 -10.55 -1.92
C LEU A 337 22.31 -11.85 -2.19
N THR A 338 22.39 -12.39 -3.41
CA THR A 338 21.74 -13.66 -3.78
C THR A 338 22.36 -14.85 -3.04
N VAL A 339 23.68 -14.89 -2.98
CA VAL A 339 24.41 -15.91 -2.20
C VAL A 339 24.03 -15.86 -0.73
N GLY A 340 23.93 -14.66 -0.15
CA GLY A 340 23.48 -14.46 1.23
C GLY A 340 22.05 -14.94 1.47
N ALA A 341 21.13 -14.70 0.54
CA ALA A 341 19.73 -15.13 0.64
C ALA A 341 19.62 -16.67 0.64
N TRP A 342 20.31 -17.37 -0.27
CA TRP A 342 20.30 -18.82 -0.31
C TRP A 342 20.96 -19.46 0.91
N ARG A 343 22.05 -18.88 1.40
CA ARG A 343 22.66 -19.32 2.64
C ARG A 343 21.70 -19.28 3.81
N LYS A 344 20.87 -18.26 3.91
CA LYS A 344 19.83 -18.12 4.94
C LYS A 344 18.69 -19.11 4.75
N VAL A 345 18.20 -19.31 3.53
CA VAL A 345 17.13 -20.27 3.24
C VAL A 345 17.53 -21.70 3.57
N LEU A 346 18.74 -22.10 3.24
CA LEU A 346 19.23 -23.46 3.46
C LEU A 346 19.83 -23.67 4.85
N GLY A 347 19.94 -22.61 5.66
CA GLY A 347 20.50 -22.67 7.03
C GLY A 347 21.99 -22.98 7.09
N ARG A 348 22.70 -22.94 5.96
CA ARG A 348 24.13 -23.27 5.85
C ARG A 348 24.75 -22.56 4.66
N ALA A 349 26.10 -22.50 4.65
CA ALA A 349 26.84 -21.98 3.50
C ALA A 349 26.75 -22.98 2.34
N VAL A 350 26.04 -22.62 1.29
CA VAL A 350 25.96 -23.38 0.04
C VAL A 350 26.77 -22.65 -1.01
N PRO A 351 27.79 -23.25 -1.57
CA PRO A 351 28.54 -22.63 -2.66
C PRO A 351 27.71 -22.65 -3.94
N PHE A 352 27.53 -21.50 -4.54
CA PHE A 352 26.92 -21.38 -5.85
C PHE A 352 27.51 -20.20 -6.63
N HIS A 353 27.42 -20.29 -7.94
CA HIS A 353 27.89 -19.28 -8.85
C HIS A 353 26.71 -18.66 -9.61
N VAL A 354 26.82 -17.37 -9.87
CA VAL A 354 25.93 -16.68 -10.77
C VAL A 354 26.64 -16.53 -12.11
N ARG A 355 26.12 -17.14 -13.15
CA ARG A 355 26.59 -16.91 -14.51
C ARG A 355 25.71 -15.85 -15.19
N PRO A 356 26.25 -14.66 -15.48
CA PRO A 356 25.55 -13.71 -16.32
C PRO A 356 25.75 -14.12 -17.79
N ASP A 357 24.66 -14.45 -18.45
CA ASP A 357 24.62 -14.49 -19.91
C ASP A 357 23.87 -13.24 -20.40
N ALA A 358 24.14 -12.80 -21.62
CA ALA A 358 23.50 -11.62 -22.23
C ALA A 358 21.96 -11.70 -22.28
N ARG A 359 21.40 -12.87 -22.10
CA ARG A 359 19.96 -13.14 -22.16
C ARG A 359 19.40 -13.86 -20.93
N ARG A 360 20.22 -14.40 -20.03
CA ARG A 360 19.80 -15.25 -18.91
C ARG A 360 20.66 -15.03 -17.66
N LEU A 361 20.05 -15.18 -16.52
CA LEU A 361 20.72 -15.29 -15.25
C LEU A 361 20.57 -16.74 -14.77
N THR A 362 21.68 -17.47 -14.68
CA THR A 362 21.68 -18.86 -14.21
C THR A 362 22.31 -18.95 -12.84
N LEU A 363 21.57 -19.48 -11.87
CA LEU A 363 22.05 -19.79 -10.53
C LEU A 363 22.51 -21.24 -10.50
N VAL A 364 23.79 -21.47 -10.23
CA VAL A 364 24.34 -22.81 -10.12
C VAL A 364 24.64 -23.11 -8.64
N VAL A 365 23.94 -24.10 -8.08
CA VAL A 365 24.14 -24.53 -6.69
C VAL A 365 25.14 -25.69 -6.70
N GLN A 366 26.21 -25.55 -5.92
CA GLN A 366 27.25 -26.56 -5.76
C GLN A 366 27.22 -27.15 -4.34
N ASP A 367 26.27 -28.02 -4.03
CA ASP A 367 26.27 -28.76 -2.77
C ASP A 367 26.00 -30.25 -3.02
N ARG A 368 27.05 -31.08 -2.82
CA ARG A 368 26.94 -32.52 -3.02
C ARG A 368 25.92 -33.21 -2.09
N ARG A 369 25.56 -32.60 -0.97
CA ARG A 369 24.55 -33.13 -0.03
C ARG A 369 23.12 -32.97 -0.52
N LEU A 370 22.93 -32.17 -1.56
CA LEU A 370 21.66 -31.96 -2.23
C LEU A 370 21.49 -32.86 -3.46
N GLN A 371 22.44 -33.74 -3.73
CA GLN A 371 22.32 -34.72 -4.81
C GLN A 371 21.09 -35.59 -4.58
N GLY A 372 20.20 -35.62 -5.57
CA GLY A 372 18.92 -36.35 -5.50
C GLY A 372 17.76 -35.61 -4.86
N LEU A 373 17.96 -34.40 -4.32
CA LEU A 373 16.85 -33.55 -3.88
C LEU A 373 16.45 -32.58 -5.00
N PRO A 374 15.16 -32.27 -5.14
CA PRO A 374 14.74 -31.23 -6.07
C PRO A 374 15.34 -29.90 -5.66
N ALA A 375 16.29 -29.40 -6.43
CA ALA A 375 16.84 -28.07 -6.22
C ALA A 375 16.06 -27.07 -7.05
N LEU A 376 15.76 -25.94 -6.47
CA LEU A 376 15.10 -24.86 -7.16
C LEU A 376 16.11 -24.12 -8.01
N CYS A 377 16.06 -24.30 -9.31
CA CYS A 377 16.81 -23.48 -10.26
C CYS A 377 15.87 -22.43 -10.85
N VAL A 378 16.20 -21.18 -10.64
CA VAL A 378 15.47 -20.06 -11.23
C VAL A 378 16.32 -19.49 -12.36
N ALA A 379 15.96 -19.78 -13.60
CA ALA A 379 16.49 -19.10 -14.77
C ALA A 379 15.55 -17.94 -15.13
N VAL A 380 16.07 -16.74 -15.18
CA VAL A 380 15.32 -15.54 -15.57
C VAL A 380 15.77 -15.13 -16.96
N SER A 381 14.89 -15.19 -17.94
CA SER A 381 15.15 -14.68 -19.28
C SER A 381 14.86 -13.18 -19.35
N ARG A 382 15.73 -12.40 -19.97
CA ARG A 382 15.49 -10.97 -20.26
C ARG A 382 14.22 -10.70 -21.07
N ARG A 383 13.66 -11.68 -21.76
CA ARG A 383 12.41 -11.60 -22.52
C ARG A 383 11.25 -12.31 -21.84
N GLY A 384 11.48 -12.92 -20.70
CA GLY A 384 10.46 -13.70 -20.02
C GLY A 384 9.73 -12.85 -19.02
N GLY A 385 8.52 -12.43 -19.37
CA GLY A 385 7.58 -11.95 -18.39
C GLY A 385 7.25 -13.03 -17.34
N VAL A 386 6.46 -12.64 -16.36
CA VAL A 386 5.92 -13.41 -15.21
C VAL A 386 5.64 -14.89 -15.50
N MET A 387 5.09 -15.20 -16.66
CA MET A 387 4.66 -16.56 -17.02
C MET A 387 5.82 -17.55 -17.20
N ARG A 388 7.01 -17.12 -17.58
CA ARG A 388 8.16 -18.02 -17.70
C ARG A 388 8.84 -18.29 -16.36
N ALA A 389 8.87 -17.31 -15.47
CA ALA A 389 9.36 -17.53 -14.11
C ALA A 389 8.41 -18.47 -13.32
N LEU A 390 7.09 -18.33 -13.47
CA LEU A 390 6.10 -19.27 -12.91
C LEU A 390 6.21 -20.66 -13.54
N GLY A 391 6.41 -20.77 -14.85
CA GLY A 391 6.59 -22.04 -15.54
C GLY A 391 7.80 -22.82 -15.04
N LEU A 392 8.88 -22.13 -14.73
CA LEU A 392 10.09 -22.72 -14.13
C LEU A 392 9.89 -23.15 -12.68
N CYS A 393 9.07 -22.47 -11.93
CA CYS A 393 8.71 -22.86 -10.56
C CYS A 393 7.77 -24.06 -10.52
N LEU A 394 6.99 -24.31 -11.57
CA LEU A 394 6.00 -25.38 -11.66
C LEU A 394 6.49 -26.60 -12.48
N ALA A 395 7.60 -26.47 -13.22
CA ALA A 395 8.17 -27.60 -13.94
C ALA A 395 8.74 -28.62 -12.95
N PRO A 396 8.44 -29.92 -13.13
CA PRO A 396 9.05 -30.97 -12.32
C PRO A 396 10.56 -30.89 -12.50
N PHE A 397 11.23 -30.71 -11.45
CA PHE A 397 12.63 -30.40 -11.25
C PHE A 397 13.56 -31.38 -11.96
N ALA A 398 14.14 -30.99 -13.07
CA ALA A 398 15.35 -31.60 -13.59
C ALA A 398 16.53 -30.88 -12.92
N VAL A 399 16.98 -31.43 -11.82
CA VAL A 399 18.20 -30.96 -11.17
C VAL A 399 19.35 -31.69 -11.81
N LEU A 400 20.11 -30.98 -12.59
CA LEU A 400 21.43 -31.42 -12.99
C LEU A 400 22.44 -31.00 -11.92
N PHE A 401 22.66 -31.88 -10.95
CA PHE A 401 23.86 -31.81 -10.13
C PHE A 401 24.92 -32.64 -10.85
N GLU A 402 25.86 -31.98 -11.40
CA GLU A 402 27.12 -32.64 -11.66
C GLU A 402 28.03 -32.50 -10.45
N ASN A 403 28.81 -33.53 -10.23
CA ASN A 403 30.04 -33.43 -9.43
C ASN A 403 30.94 -32.30 -9.93
N THR A 404 30.52 -31.70 -11.02
CA THR A 404 31.26 -30.77 -11.82
C THR A 404 30.32 -29.94 -12.68
N ARG A 405 29.98 -28.77 -12.31
CA ARG A 405 29.92 -27.65 -13.28
C ARG A 405 28.88 -27.68 -14.40
N THR A 406 27.78 -28.37 -14.34
CA THR A 406 26.78 -28.26 -15.40
C THR A 406 25.87 -27.08 -15.12
N ALA A 407 25.84 -26.16 -16.04
CA ALA A 407 24.82 -25.13 -16.10
C ALA A 407 23.53 -25.76 -16.61
N LEU A 408 22.43 -25.55 -15.92
CA LEU A 408 21.12 -25.79 -16.47
C LEU A 408 20.84 -24.77 -17.56
N ASP A 409 20.99 -25.21 -18.78
CA ASP A 409 20.43 -24.52 -19.94
C ASP A 409 18.94 -24.83 -19.99
N VAL A 410 18.13 -23.91 -19.54
CA VAL A 410 16.70 -23.97 -19.75
C VAL A 410 16.41 -23.18 -21.03
N THR A 411 16.18 -23.92 -22.08
CA THR A 411 15.73 -23.38 -23.36
C THR A 411 14.35 -22.73 -23.29
#